data_6027875e2d113ab82c238c7f52be5046
#
_entry.id   6027875e2d113ab82c238c7f52be5046
#
_cell.length_a   1.000
_cell.length_b   1.000
_cell.length_c   1.000
_cell.angle_alpha   90.00
_cell.angle_beta   90.00
_cell.angle_gamma   90.00
#
_symmetry.space_group_name_H-M   'P 1'
#
loop_
_entity.id
_entity.type
_entity.pdbx_description
1 polymer ?
#
loop_
_entity_poly.entity_id
_entity_poly.type
_entity_poly.pdbx_seq_one_letter_code
_entity_poly.pdbx_strand_id
1 'polypeptide(L)'
;MNLYVKNHNFHFELENLTRLFFPNEKITVIRDFSEPQPPYIYTEVSDKITISVNIGSFNKSETAVKKLTDDDNELVSAQLLYKLLCDFTGLTQPWGILTGVRPVKLLRRLAEGSSEEQAVKKFEKDFFVSNEKIALSRETEHNERKILELSKPESFSLYVGIPFCPSRCSYCSFVMASIERAEKLIEPYTKLLCEEIKRTAEIANKLGLRLETVYFGGGTPTTLSAEQLDTVLGTVNKSFDMSTCREFTVEAGRPDTIDIAKLFALKENKVDRISINPQTVNDEVLKTIGRKHTAQQFFDAFELARKCGFDNINTDLIAGLPTDTPESFKNSLDSIVRLNAECITVHTLCMKRASRLTTEGVTLDLQQARDAREMLAYTQNILGQNEYIPYYMYRQSRMVGNLENVGWSKRGFESLYNVYVMDETHTILACGSGGVTKLKRNNPDYLERIFNFKYPYEYIDRFDELIQRKSGIMQFYGQ
;
A
#
# COMPACT_ATOMS: atom_id res chain seq x y z
N MET A 1 -28.05 -0.85 3.43
CA MET A 1 -28.29 0.53 2.93
C MET A 1 -28.51 0.49 1.43
N ASN A 2 -29.59 1.09 0.91
CA ASN A 2 -29.86 1.19 -0.53
C ASN A 2 -29.34 2.52 -1.07
N LEU A 3 -28.63 2.49 -2.20
CA LEU A 3 -28.19 3.65 -2.96
C LEU A 3 -28.95 3.66 -4.29
N TYR A 4 -29.96 4.52 -4.39
CA TYR A 4 -30.75 4.71 -5.60
C TYR A 4 -30.07 5.71 -6.53
N VAL A 5 -29.87 5.31 -7.78
CA VAL A 5 -29.10 6.09 -8.77
C VAL A 5 -29.96 6.33 -10.00
N LYS A 6 -30.15 7.61 -10.38
CA LYS A 6 -30.97 8.00 -11.51
C LYS A 6 -30.26 9.00 -12.41
N ASN A 7 -30.24 8.69 -13.71
CA ASN A 7 -29.73 9.56 -14.79
C ASN A 7 -28.22 9.91 -14.69
N HIS A 8 -27.37 9.04 -14.08
CA HIS A 8 -25.93 9.21 -14.09
C HIS A 8 -25.19 7.88 -13.91
N ASN A 9 -23.86 7.84 -14.19
CA ASN A 9 -23.04 6.63 -14.17
C ASN A 9 -21.95 6.60 -13.08
N PHE A 10 -21.74 7.68 -12.32
CA PHE A 10 -20.70 7.78 -11.28
C PHE A 10 -21.16 7.25 -9.89
N HIS A 11 -21.97 6.17 -9.89
CA HIS A 11 -22.43 5.53 -8.65
C HIS A 11 -21.31 4.93 -7.81
N PHE A 12 -20.21 4.52 -8.45
CA PHE A 12 -19.09 3.88 -7.76
C PHE A 12 -18.41 4.83 -6.75
N GLU A 13 -18.24 6.08 -7.11
CA GLU A 13 -17.67 7.12 -6.26
C GLU A 13 -18.60 7.43 -5.07
N LEU A 14 -19.91 7.54 -5.34
CA LEU A 14 -20.91 7.79 -4.30
C LEU A 14 -21.09 6.58 -3.36
N GLU A 15 -20.99 5.36 -3.89
CA GLU A 15 -20.98 4.14 -3.08
C GLU A 15 -19.74 4.09 -2.17
N ASN A 16 -18.55 4.39 -2.70
CA ASN A 16 -17.34 4.45 -1.90
C ASN A 16 -17.41 5.54 -0.82
N LEU A 17 -17.93 6.72 -1.16
CA LEU A 17 -18.14 7.80 -0.20
C LEU A 17 -19.12 7.38 0.90
N THR A 18 -20.23 6.73 0.54
CA THR A 18 -21.19 6.19 1.50
C THR A 18 -20.53 5.20 2.48
N ARG A 19 -19.64 4.34 1.98
CA ARG A 19 -18.91 3.35 2.80
C ARG A 19 -17.99 3.97 3.85
N LEU A 20 -17.55 5.22 3.67
CA LEU A 20 -16.75 5.91 4.69
C LEU A 20 -17.55 6.17 5.98
N PHE A 21 -18.86 6.33 5.86
CA PHE A 21 -19.76 6.57 6.98
C PHE A 21 -20.46 5.29 7.47
N PHE A 22 -20.55 4.27 6.61
CA PHE A 22 -21.20 2.97 6.89
C PHE A 22 -20.27 1.81 6.52
N PRO A 23 -19.11 1.65 7.21
CA PRO A 23 -18.06 0.70 6.79
C PRO A 23 -18.48 -0.77 6.86
N ASN A 24 -19.44 -1.10 7.75
CA ASN A 24 -19.91 -2.46 7.98
C ASN A 24 -21.20 -2.80 7.21
N GLU A 25 -21.82 -1.81 6.57
CA GLU A 25 -23.07 -2.05 5.87
C GLU A 25 -22.85 -2.52 4.43
N LYS A 26 -23.74 -3.40 3.99
CA LYS A 26 -23.85 -3.74 2.57
C LYS A 26 -24.57 -2.60 1.84
N ILE A 27 -23.86 -1.90 0.96
CA ILE A 27 -24.46 -0.91 0.06
C ILE A 27 -24.94 -1.63 -1.20
N THR A 28 -26.23 -1.48 -1.51
CA THR A 28 -26.85 -2.05 -2.72
C THR A 28 -27.22 -0.92 -3.66
N VAL A 29 -26.61 -0.89 -4.84
CA VAL A 29 -26.90 0.09 -5.87
C VAL A 29 -28.14 -0.35 -6.65
N ILE A 30 -29.15 0.53 -6.76
CA ILE A 30 -30.44 0.26 -7.42
C ILE A 30 -30.67 1.34 -8.47
N ARG A 31 -30.90 0.91 -9.72
CA ARG A 31 -31.13 1.82 -10.87
C ARG A 31 -32.56 1.77 -11.40
N ASP A 32 -33.20 0.61 -11.33
CA ASP A 32 -34.58 0.39 -11.76
C ASP A 32 -35.52 0.38 -10.56
N PHE A 33 -36.24 1.46 -10.36
CA PHE A 33 -37.20 1.64 -9.25
C PHE A 33 -38.27 2.64 -9.60
N SER A 34 -39.45 2.49 -8.99
CA SER A 34 -40.54 3.48 -9.07
C SER A 34 -40.38 4.58 -8.00
N GLU A 35 -40.17 4.16 -6.74
CA GLU A 35 -39.96 5.05 -5.60
C GLU A 35 -38.92 4.48 -4.66
N PRO A 36 -37.98 5.33 -4.10
CA PRO A 36 -37.03 4.90 -3.10
C PRO A 36 -37.72 4.47 -1.80
N GLN A 37 -37.25 3.32 -1.22
CA GLN A 37 -37.77 2.79 0.04
C GLN A 37 -36.74 2.97 1.17
N PRO A 38 -37.11 3.58 2.31
CA PRO A 38 -36.22 3.74 3.46
C PRO A 38 -35.73 2.39 4.06
N PRO A 39 -34.47 2.33 4.58
CA PRO A 39 -33.47 3.41 4.59
C PRO A 39 -32.77 3.53 3.23
N TYR A 40 -32.59 4.77 2.75
CA TYR A 40 -31.95 5.00 1.45
C TYR A 40 -31.11 6.27 1.38
N ILE A 41 -30.21 6.25 0.40
CA ILE A 41 -29.59 7.41 -0.24
C ILE A 41 -30.11 7.45 -1.69
N TYR A 42 -30.58 8.59 -2.13
CA TYR A 42 -31.05 8.82 -3.50
C TYR A 42 -30.19 9.86 -4.20
N THR A 43 -29.82 9.59 -5.44
CA THR A 43 -28.97 10.46 -6.24
C THR A 43 -29.53 10.58 -7.65
N GLU A 44 -29.73 11.80 -8.15
CA GLU A 44 -30.24 12.07 -9.49
C GLU A 44 -29.52 13.24 -10.14
N VAL A 45 -29.23 13.13 -11.44
CA VAL A 45 -28.74 14.22 -12.28
C VAL A 45 -29.67 14.35 -13.48
N SER A 46 -30.59 15.34 -13.44
CA SER A 46 -31.53 15.66 -14.50
C SER A 46 -31.34 17.13 -14.92
N ASP A 47 -32.32 17.99 -14.74
CA ASP A 47 -32.18 19.44 -14.89
C ASP A 47 -31.38 20.07 -13.76
N LYS A 48 -31.35 19.40 -12.63
CA LYS A 48 -30.55 19.71 -11.45
C LYS A 48 -29.95 18.45 -10.87
N ILE A 49 -28.95 18.61 -10.00
CA ILE A 49 -28.42 17.55 -9.16
C ILE A 49 -29.29 17.50 -7.88
N THR A 50 -29.77 16.31 -7.53
CA THR A 50 -30.57 16.08 -6.30
C THR A 50 -29.95 14.92 -5.52
N ILE A 51 -29.65 15.16 -4.25
CA ILE A 51 -29.18 14.12 -3.32
C ILE A 51 -30.12 14.13 -2.11
N SER A 52 -30.62 12.95 -1.75
CA SER A 52 -31.49 12.79 -0.57
C SER A 52 -31.01 11.64 0.31
N VAL A 53 -31.08 11.83 1.61
CA VAL A 53 -30.74 10.82 2.63
C VAL A 53 -31.98 10.65 3.53
N ASN A 54 -32.47 9.41 3.57
CA ASN A 54 -33.63 9.05 4.42
C ASN A 54 -33.26 7.81 5.25
N ILE A 55 -32.90 8.03 6.51
CA ILE A 55 -32.42 6.98 7.44
C ILE A 55 -33.04 7.26 8.83
N GLY A 56 -33.91 6.38 9.27
CA GLY A 56 -34.62 6.57 10.54
C GLY A 56 -35.44 7.86 10.59
N SER A 57 -35.16 8.74 11.54
CA SER A 57 -35.79 10.06 11.64
C SER A 57 -35.15 11.16 10.79
N PHE A 58 -33.98 10.88 10.18
CA PHE A 58 -33.29 11.84 9.33
C PHE A 58 -33.82 11.74 7.90
N ASN A 59 -34.44 12.82 7.42
CA ASN A 59 -34.94 12.91 6.05
C ASN A 59 -34.60 14.30 5.50
N LYS A 60 -33.46 14.39 4.77
CA LYS A 60 -33.01 15.65 4.18
C LYS A 60 -32.67 15.47 2.70
N SER A 61 -32.85 16.51 1.93
CA SER A 61 -32.51 16.58 0.51
C SER A 61 -31.82 17.91 0.20
N GLU A 62 -30.79 17.82 -0.60
CA GLU A 62 -30.01 18.95 -1.12
C GLU A 62 -30.04 18.96 -2.65
N THR A 63 -30.01 20.17 -3.23
CA THR A 63 -30.01 20.32 -4.68
C THR A 63 -28.96 21.34 -5.14
N ALA A 64 -28.41 21.11 -6.34
CA ALA A 64 -27.53 22.06 -6.99
C ALA A 64 -27.81 22.16 -8.49
N VAL A 65 -27.30 23.20 -9.12
CA VAL A 65 -27.40 23.39 -10.57
C VAL A 65 -26.54 22.34 -11.26
N LYS A 66 -27.12 21.68 -12.27
CA LYS A 66 -26.36 20.74 -13.12
C LYS A 66 -25.22 21.46 -13.82
N LYS A 67 -24.07 20.82 -13.88
CA LYS A 67 -22.87 21.31 -14.56
C LYS A 67 -22.80 20.81 -15.99
N LEU A 68 -21.86 21.38 -16.76
CA LEU A 68 -21.68 21.04 -18.17
C LEU A 68 -21.01 19.68 -18.37
N THR A 69 -20.12 19.28 -17.44
CA THR A 69 -19.37 18.03 -17.53
C THR A 69 -19.86 17.01 -16.50
N ASP A 70 -19.69 15.73 -16.81
CA ASP A 70 -20.01 14.65 -15.87
C ASP A 70 -19.07 14.65 -14.67
N ASP A 71 -17.78 14.98 -14.83
CA ASP A 71 -16.81 15.10 -13.74
C ASP A 71 -17.23 16.19 -12.74
N ASP A 72 -17.71 17.33 -13.20
CA ASP A 72 -18.22 18.39 -12.32
C ASP A 72 -19.53 17.98 -11.62
N ASN A 73 -20.40 17.24 -12.31
CA ASN A 73 -21.62 16.71 -11.72
C ASN A 73 -21.34 15.65 -10.64
N GLU A 74 -20.35 14.79 -10.87
CA GLU A 74 -19.84 13.82 -9.89
C GLU A 74 -19.33 14.54 -8.65
N LEU A 75 -18.44 15.53 -8.83
CA LEU A 75 -17.85 16.31 -7.74
C LEU A 75 -18.95 16.98 -6.89
N VAL A 76 -19.89 17.69 -7.53
CA VAL A 76 -21.00 18.36 -6.81
C VAL A 76 -21.88 17.34 -6.10
N SER A 77 -22.18 16.19 -6.72
CA SER A 77 -22.96 15.12 -6.09
C SER A 77 -22.26 14.57 -4.86
N ALA A 78 -20.94 14.32 -4.95
CA ALA A 78 -20.14 13.88 -3.82
C ALA A 78 -20.09 14.91 -2.68
N GLN A 79 -20.00 16.20 -3.00
CA GLN A 79 -20.01 17.29 -2.01
C GLN A 79 -21.36 17.37 -1.27
N LEU A 80 -22.48 17.27 -1.98
CA LEU A 80 -23.82 17.29 -1.37
C LEU A 80 -24.03 16.06 -0.49
N LEU A 81 -23.67 14.88 -1.01
CA LEU A 81 -23.77 13.62 -0.25
C LEU A 81 -22.91 13.67 1.02
N TYR A 82 -21.67 14.12 0.91
CA TYR A 82 -20.76 14.25 2.06
C TYR A 82 -21.36 15.15 3.16
N LYS A 83 -21.89 16.32 2.80
CA LYS A 83 -22.53 17.24 3.75
C LYS A 83 -23.71 16.59 4.46
N LEU A 84 -24.60 15.94 3.71
CA LEU A 84 -25.75 15.25 4.29
C LEU A 84 -25.34 14.10 5.22
N LEU A 85 -24.29 13.35 4.86
CA LEU A 85 -23.77 12.27 5.70
C LEU A 85 -23.05 12.79 6.95
N CYS A 86 -22.30 13.90 6.85
CA CYS A 86 -21.75 14.59 8.02
C CYS A 86 -22.85 15.09 8.96
N ASP A 87 -23.91 15.69 8.43
CA ASP A 87 -25.08 16.16 9.19
C ASP A 87 -25.78 15.00 9.91
N PHE A 88 -25.94 13.87 9.22
CA PHE A 88 -26.58 12.68 9.77
C PHE A 88 -25.77 12.03 10.89
N THR A 89 -24.45 11.85 10.66
CA THR A 89 -23.59 11.05 11.56
C THR A 89 -22.87 11.87 12.61
N GLY A 90 -22.77 13.20 12.44
CA GLY A 90 -21.92 14.07 13.25
C GLY A 90 -20.42 13.86 13.02
N LEU A 91 -20.02 13.10 11.99
CA LEU A 91 -18.64 12.74 11.70
C LEU A 91 -18.10 13.49 10.49
N THR A 92 -16.83 13.87 10.53
CA THR A 92 -16.07 14.36 9.37
C THR A 92 -14.95 13.39 9.02
N GLN A 93 -14.68 13.23 7.73
CA GLN A 93 -13.60 12.38 7.25
C GLN A 93 -12.31 13.20 7.05
N PRO A 94 -11.14 12.74 7.51
CA PRO A 94 -9.88 13.51 7.38
C PRO A 94 -9.51 13.82 5.92
N TRP A 95 -9.85 12.92 5.01
CA TRP A 95 -9.64 13.06 3.57
C TRP A 95 -10.88 13.56 2.81
N GLY A 96 -11.89 14.08 3.53
CA GLY A 96 -13.12 14.58 2.94
C GLY A 96 -13.79 13.57 2.02
N ILE A 97 -14.09 13.99 0.80
CA ILE A 97 -14.71 13.13 -0.23
C ILE A 97 -13.68 12.26 -1.00
N LEU A 98 -12.39 12.43 -0.78
CA LEU A 98 -11.37 11.67 -1.50
C LEU A 98 -11.40 10.19 -1.07
N THR A 99 -11.75 9.32 -2.01
CA THR A 99 -11.71 7.85 -1.85
C THR A 99 -10.53 7.21 -2.57
N GLY A 100 -9.82 7.98 -3.40
CA GLY A 100 -8.69 7.53 -4.19
C GLY A 100 -7.47 7.12 -3.35
N VAL A 101 -6.61 6.29 -3.95
CA VAL A 101 -5.48 5.65 -3.25
C VAL A 101 -4.20 6.48 -3.23
N ARG A 102 -4.10 7.53 -4.07
CA ARG A 102 -2.88 8.34 -4.27
C ARG A 102 -3.13 9.84 -4.14
N PRO A 103 -3.44 10.34 -2.94
CA PRO A 103 -3.75 11.77 -2.77
C PRO A 103 -2.56 12.67 -3.11
N VAL A 104 -1.32 12.25 -2.84
CA VAL A 104 -0.11 13.02 -3.19
C VAL A 104 0.03 13.19 -4.70
N LYS A 105 -0.13 12.12 -5.47
CA LYS A 105 -0.12 12.19 -6.95
C LYS A 105 -1.22 13.08 -7.50
N LEU A 106 -2.40 13.06 -6.87
CA LEU A 106 -3.50 13.95 -7.25
C LEU A 106 -3.13 15.43 -6.99
N LEU A 107 -2.56 15.72 -5.80
CA LEU A 107 -2.10 17.07 -5.45
C LEU A 107 -1.09 17.59 -6.47
N ARG A 108 -0.07 16.79 -6.80
CA ARG A 108 0.95 17.13 -7.80
C ARG A 108 0.35 17.42 -9.17
N ARG A 109 -0.53 16.55 -9.69
CA ARG A 109 -1.19 16.76 -10.99
C ARG A 109 -2.03 18.04 -11.04
N LEU A 110 -2.72 18.37 -9.96
CA LEU A 110 -3.47 19.61 -9.88
C LEU A 110 -2.55 20.84 -9.85
N ALA A 111 -1.41 20.76 -9.16
CA ALA A 111 -0.41 21.82 -9.10
C ALA A 111 0.27 22.03 -10.46
N GLU A 112 0.57 20.96 -11.20
CA GLU A 112 1.14 21.03 -12.56
C GLU A 112 0.16 21.70 -13.56
N GLY A 113 -1.14 21.46 -13.40
CA GLY A 113 -2.19 22.05 -14.24
C GLY A 113 -2.60 23.48 -13.86
N SER A 114 -2.09 24.01 -12.71
CA SER A 114 -2.47 25.34 -12.21
C SER A 114 -1.34 25.96 -11.36
N SER A 115 -1.50 25.96 -10.03
CA SER A 115 -0.47 26.29 -9.06
C SER A 115 -0.67 25.47 -7.78
N GLU A 116 0.37 25.41 -6.93
CA GLU A 116 0.29 24.72 -5.65
C GLU A 116 -0.83 25.30 -4.77
N GLU A 117 -0.95 26.63 -4.71
CA GLU A 117 -1.99 27.30 -3.91
C GLU A 117 -3.41 26.95 -4.41
N GLN A 118 -3.60 26.86 -5.73
CA GLN A 118 -4.89 26.47 -6.30
C GLN A 118 -5.18 24.99 -6.04
N ALA A 119 -4.19 24.10 -6.14
CA ALA A 119 -4.34 22.68 -5.80
C ALA A 119 -4.69 22.49 -4.32
N VAL A 120 -4.02 23.19 -3.41
CA VAL A 120 -4.31 23.20 -1.96
C VAL A 120 -5.73 23.70 -1.70
N LYS A 121 -6.11 24.82 -2.33
CA LYS A 121 -7.47 25.37 -2.18
C LYS A 121 -8.54 24.38 -2.66
N LYS A 122 -8.27 23.63 -3.73
CA LYS A 122 -9.18 22.59 -4.21
C LYS A 122 -9.29 21.44 -3.23
N PHE A 123 -8.17 20.99 -2.63
CA PHE A 123 -8.18 19.99 -1.57
C PHE A 123 -9.03 20.43 -0.38
N GLU A 124 -8.86 21.68 0.08
CA GLU A 124 -9.59 22.24 1.23
C GLU A 124 -11.07 22.46 0.92
N LYS A 125 -11.38 23.18 -0.17
CA LYS A 125 -12.72 23.69 -0.45
C LYS A 125 -13.60 22.72 -1.24
N ASP A 126 -13.02 22.04 -2.23
CA ASP A 126 -13.79 21.17 -3.12
C ASP A 126 -13.81 19.72 -2.60
N PHE A 127 -12.70 19.23 -2.04
CA PHE A 127 -12.62 17.87 -1.53
C PHE A 127 -12.81 17.75 -0.02
N PHE A 128 -12.87 18.85 0.73
CA PHE A 128 -13.04 18.88 2.20
C PHE A 128 -11.93 18.13 2.97
N VAL A 129 -10.73 18.11 2.43
CA VAL A 129 -9.56 17.50 3.09
C VAL A 129 -9.13 18.39 4.26
N SER A 130 -8.81 17.78 5.41
CA SER A 130 -8.36 18.52 6.58
C SER A 130 -6.99 19.18 6.36
N ASN A 131 -6.76 20.30 7.04
CA ASN A 131 -5.48 21.03 6.94
C ASN A 131 -4.28 20.17 7.33
N GLU A 132 -4.45 19.26 8.31
CA GLU A 132 -3.42 18.29 8.71
C GLU A 132 -3.03 17.37 7.54
N LYS A 133 -4.03 16.83 6.80
CA LYS A 133 -3.76 15.93 5.67
C LYS A 133 -3.26 16.68 4.43
N ILE A 134 -3.64 17.94 4.26
CA ILE A 134 -3.07 18.82 3.24
C ILE A 134 -1.58 19.07 3.53
N ALA A 135 -1.23 19.43 4.76
CA ALA A 135 0.17 19.65 5.16
C ALA A 135 1.02 18.38 4.96
N LEU A 136 0.53 17.23 5.42
CA LEU A 136 1.19 15.93 5.22
C LEU A 136 1.38 15.62 3.72
N SER A 137 0.36 15.87 2.88
CA SER A 137 0.44 15.62 1.44
C SER A 137 1.48 16.51 0.75
N ARG A 138 1.55 17.77 1.13
CA ARG A 138 2.53 18.73 0.58
C ARG A 138 3.96 18.35 0.94
N GLU A 139 4.19 18.02 2.20
CA GLU A 139 5.51 17.59 2.68
C GLU A 139 5.96 16.29 2.00
N THR A 140 5.06 15.31 1.91
CA THR A 140 5.33 14.05 1.21
C THR A 140 5.65 14.31 -0.26
N GLU A 141 4.87 15.13 -0.96
CA GLU A 141 5.07 15.47 -2.37
C GLU A 141 6.44 16.13 -2.59
N HIS A 142 6.82 17.09 -1.73
CA HIS A 142 8.11 17.74 -1.81
C HIS A 142 9.29 16.76 -1.68
N ASN A 143 9.16 15.75 -0.81
CA ASN A 143 10.23 14.79 -0.58
C ASN A 143 10.27 13.71 -1.68
N GLU A 144 9.10 13.17 -2.11
CA GLU A 144 9.07 12.16 -3.17
C GLU A 144 9.46 12.71 -4.54
N ARG A 145 9.19 14.00 -4.84
CA ARG A 145 9.53 14.64 -6.12
C ARG A 145 11.02 14.50 -6.45
N LYS A 146 11.89 14.69 -5.47
CA LYS A 146 13.36 14.57 -5.64
C LYS A 146 13.77 13.17 -6.10
N ILE A 147 13.04 12.14 -5.63
CA ILE A 147 13.26 10.75 -6.00
C ILE A 147 12.72 10.49 -7.41
N LEU A 148 11.52 11.00 -7.70
CA LEU A 148 10.87 10.84 -9.00
C LEU A 148 11.72 11.46 -10.14
N GLU A 149 12.36 12.59 -9.90
CA GLU A 149 13.26 13.28 -10.86
C GLU A 149 14.51 12.45 -11.21
N LEU A 150 14.88 11.49 -10.36
CA LEU A 150 16.01 10.59 -10.65
C LEU A 150 15.66 9.51 -11.68
N SER A 151 14.37 9.20 -11.86
CA SER A 151 13.91 8.19 -12.81
C SER A 151 14.11 8.66 -14.25
N LYS A 152 14.53 7.73 -15.11
CA LYS A 152 14.73 7.96 -16.54
C LYS A 152 13.72 7.13 -17.36
N PRO A 153 13.50 7.44 -18.63
CA PRO A 153 12.58 6.68 -19.47
C PRO A 153 12.89 5.17 -19.55
N GLU A 154 14.16 4.80 -19.50
CA GLU A 154 14.64 3.43 -19.52
C GLU A 154 14.71 2.77 -18.14
N SER A 155 14.44 3.51 -17.07
CA SER A 155 14.51 3.02 -15.68
C SER A 155 13.45 1.95 -15.40
N PHE A 156 13.85 0.91 -14.67
CA PHE A 156 12.93 -0.08 -14.11
C PHE A 156 13.35 -0.53 -12.71
N SER A 157 12.40 -1.07 -11.96
CA SER A 157 12.60 -1.78 -10.70
C SER A 157 12.40 -3.27 -10.90
N LEU A 158 13.21 -4.09 -10.22
CA LEU A 158 13.00 -5.54 -10.14
C LEU A 158 12.32 -5.88 -8.81
N TYR A 159 11.16 -6.54 -8.89
CA TYR A 159 10.50 -7.14 -7.73
C TYR A 159 10.68 -8.66 -7.74
N VAL A 160 11.07 -9.24 -6.61
CA VAL A 160 11.21 -10.69 -6.44
C VAL A 160 10.32 -11.16 -5.30
N GLY A 161 9.30 -11.95 -5.62
CA GLY A 161 8.33 -12.46 -4.66
C GLY A 161 8.75 -13.79 -4.05
N ILE A 162 8.78 -13.88 -2.71
CA ILE A 162 8.97 -15.12 -1.96
C ILE A 162 7.68 -15.43 -1.21
N PRO A 163 6.89 -16.43 -1.63
CA PRO A 163 5.52 -16.63 -1.14
C PRO A 163 5.44 -17.49 0.13
N PHE A 164 6.49 -17.54 0.94
CA PHE A 164 6.55 -18.37 2.13
C PHE A 164 6.58 -17.51 3.40
N CYS A 165 5.89 -17.97 4.46
CA CYS A 165 5.92 -17.35 5.79
C CYS A 165 5.93 -18.42 6.89
N PRO A 166 6.47 -18.12 8.10
CA PRO A 166 6.41 -19.06 9.22
C PRO A 166 4.98 -19.34 9.69
N SER A 167 4.13 -18.33 9.67
CA SER A 167 2.71 -18.41 10.03
C SER A 167 1.91 -17.34 9.29
N ARG A 168 0.58 -17.48 9.22
CA ARG A 168 -0.31 -16.51 8.59
C ARG A 168 -0.86 -15.54 9.62
N CYS A 169 -0.49 -14.27 9.51
CA CYS A 169 -1.06 -13.20 10.32
C CYS A 169 -2.53 -12.97 9.98
N SER A 170 -3.37 -12.62 10.96
CA SER A 170 -4.82 -12.47 10.80
C SER A 170 -5.22 -11.34 9.85
N TYR A 171 -4.45 -10.26 9.80
CA TYR A 171 -4.67 -9.09 8.92
C TYR A 171 -4.13 -9.28 7.50
N CYS A 172 -3.24 -10.27 7.28
CA CYS A 172 -2.52 -10.40 6.01
C CYS A 172 -3.43 -10.94 4.89
N SER A 173 -3.40 -10.25 3.76
CA SER A 173 -4.15 -10.63 2.55
C SER A 173 -3.28 -11.17 1.43
N PHE A 174 -1.97 -11.17 1.60
CA PHE A 174 -1.08 -11.75 0.60
C PHE A 174 -1.28 -13.25 0.48
N VAL A 175 -1.19 -13.74 -0.75
CA VAL A 175 -1.20 -15.18 -1.00
C VAL A 175 0.17 -15.72 -0.62
N MET A 176 0.22 -16.47 0.46
CA MET A 176 1.42 -17.07 1.00
C MET A 176 1.14 -18.49 1.46
N ALA A 177 2.16 -19.30 1.44
CA ALA A 177 2.14 -20.66 1.99
C ALA A 177 2.90 -20.71 3.33
N SER A 178 2.31 -21.35 4.33
CA SER A 178 3.04 -21.59 5.58
C SER A 178 4.13 -22.62 5.35
N ILE A 179 5.32 -22.39 5.90
CA ILE A 179 6.47 -23.31 5.77
C ILE A 179 6.06 -24.72 6.19
N GLU A 180 5.33 -24.90 7.27
CA GLU A 180 4.87 -26.20 7.78
C GLU A 180 4.17 -27.05 6.69
N ARG A 181 3.49 -26.40 5.74
CA ARG A 181 2.74 -27.08 4.66
C ARG A 181 3.44 -27.09 3.32
N ALA A 182 4.39 -26.17 3.14
CA ALA A 182 4.97 -25.88 1.84
C ALA A 182 6.49 -26.12 1.77
N GLU A 183 7.11 -26.70 2.79
CA GLU A 183 8.55 -26.95 2.86
C GLU A 183 9.10 -27.63 1.60
N LYS A 184 8.38 -28.66 1.13
CA LYS A 184 8.76 -29.42 -0.10
C LYS A 184 8.70 -28.56 -1.38
N LEU A 185 8.02 -27.43 -1.36
CA LEU A 185 7.93 -26.53 -2.52
C LEU A 185 9.08 -25.52 -2.57
N ILE A 186 9.81 -25.30 -1.48
CA ILE A 186 10.82 -24.23 -1.39
C ILE A 186 11.94 -24.47 -2.38
N GLU A 187 12.52 -25.68 -2.40
CA GLU A 187 13.65 -26.00 -3.29
C GLU A 187 13.26 -25.93 -4.79
N PRO A 188 12.20 -26.61 -5.29
CA PRO A 188 11.80 -26.47 -6.67
C PRO A 188 11.40 -25.03 -7.03
N TYR A 189 10.76 -24.30 -6.10
CA TYR A 189 10.43 -22.91 -6.28
C TYR A 189 11.66 -22.02 -6.49
N THR A 190 12.65 -22.11 -5.63
CA THR A 190 13.88 -21.30 -5.71
C THR A 190 14.67 -21.57 -6.99
N LYS A 191 14.71 -22.84 -7.44
CA LYS A 191 15.35 -23.21 -8.71
C LYS A 191 14.66 -22.54 -9.91
N LEU A 192 13.32 -22.61 -9.98
CA LEU A 192 12.55 -21.98 -11.05
C LEU A 192 12.59 -20.45 -10.97
N LEU A 193 12.62 -19.89 -9.76
CA LEU A 193 12.77 -18.46 -9.55
C LEU A 193 14.10 -17.93 -10.13
N CYS A 194 15.20 -18.66 -9.92
CA CYS A 194 16.47 -18.31 -10.54
C CYS A 194 16.40 -18.35 -12.07
N GLU A 195 15.70 -19.32 -12.66
CA GLU A 195 15.49 -19.36 -14.11
C GLU A 195 14.63 -18.18 -14.60
N GLU A 196 13.54 -17.85 -13.89
CA GLU A 196 12.71 -16.69 -14.22
C GLU A 196 13.49 -15.38 -14.17
N ILE A 197 14.34 -15.20 -13.14
CA ILE A 197 15.22 -14.04 -12.99
C ILE A 197 16.15 -13.90 -14.21
N LYS A 198 16.79 -14.98 -14.65
CA LYS A 198 17.67 -14.98 -15.84
C LYS A 198 16.90 -14.58 -17.10
N ARG A 199 15.72 -15.20 -17.34
CA ARG A 199 14.86 -14.86 -18.48
C ARG A 199 14.39 -13.41 -18.46
N THR A 200 14.07 -12.91 -17.29
CA THR A 200 13.66 -11.49 -17.11
C THR A 200 14.83 -10.55 -17.39
N ALA A 201 16.04 -10.90 -16.98
CA ALA A 201 17.24 -10.13 -17.29
C ALA A 201 17.56 -10.11 -18.78
N GLU A 202 17.44 -11.26 -19.47
CA GLU A 202 17.60 -11.33 -20.95
C GLU A 202 16.63 -10.37 -21.66
N ILE A 203 15.38 -10.31 -21.21
CA ILE A 203 14.36 -9.38 -21.76
C ILE A 203 14.76 -7.93 -21.48
N ALA A 204 15.11 -7.60 -20.23
CA ALA A 204 15.49 -6.24 -19.83
C ALA A 204 16.72 -5.75 -20.63
N ASN A 205 17.74 -6.62 -20.80
CA ASN A 205 18.94 -6.30 -21.58
C ASN A 205 18.64 -6.07 -23.07
N LYS A 206 17.78 -6.89 -23.69
CA LYS A 206 17.36 -6.71 -25.09
C LYS A 206 16.64 -5.39 -25.30
N LEU A 207 15.86 -4.94 -24.29
CA LEU A 207 15.12 -3.69 -24.33
C LEU A 207 15.98 -2.48 -23.92
N GLY A 208 17.22 -2.66 -23.50
CA GLY A 208 18.08 -1.58 -23.01
C GLY A 208 17.57 -0.94 -21.73
N LEU A 209 16.81 -1.68 -20.91
CA LEU A 209 16.27 -1.18 -19.67
C LEU A 209 17.38 -1.07 -18.60
N ARG A 210 17.29 -0.02 -17.78
CA ARG A 210 18.25 0.32 -16.73
C ARG A 210 17.69 -0.03 -15.34
N LEU A 211 18.34 -0.94 -14.62
CA LEU A 211 17.96 -1.34 -13.28
C LEU A 211 18.25 -0.24 -12.26
N GLU A 212 17.24 0.24 -11.59
CA GLU A 212 17.34 1.28 -10.56
C GLU A 212 17.24 0.72 -9.14
N THR A 213 16.32 -0.22 -8.92
CA THR A 213 16.09 -0.81 -7.60
C THR A 213 15.76 -2.30 -7.71
N VAL A 214 16.17 -3.06 -6.69
CA VAL A 214 15.79 -4.45 -6.46
C VAL A 214 15.05 -4.56 -5.14
N TYR A 215 13.90 -5.24 -5.14
CA TYR A 215 13.09 -5.41 -3.94
C TYR A 215 12.62 -6.86 -3.79
N PHE A 216 13.05 -7.51 -2.72
CA PHE A 216 12.58 -8.84 -2.33
C PHE A 216 11.49 -8.72 -1.28
N GLY A 217 10.31 -9.23 -1.58
CA GLY A 217 9.15 -9.14 -0.69
C GLY A 217 8.18 -10.30 -0.88
N GLY A 218 6.91 -10.07 -0.51
CA GLY A 218 5.81 -11.02 -0.69
C GLY A 218 5.34 -11.64 0.60
N GLY A 219 5.82 -12.84 0.94
CA GLY A 219 5.63 -13.47 2.24
C GLY A 219 6.70 -12.98 3.22
N THR A 220 7.77 -13.75 3.36
CA THR A 220 8.93 -13.41 4.18
C THR A 220 10.18 -13.99 3.51
N PRO A 221 10.96 -13.21 2.78
CA PRO A 221 12.16 -13.69 2.09
C PRO A 221 13.14 -14.47 2.97
N THR A 222 13.30 -14.07 4.22
CA THR A 222 14.17 -14.75 5.21
C THR A 222 13.61 -16.09 5.72
N THR A 223 12.52 -16.59 5.17
CA THR A 223 12.11 -18.01 5.33
C THR A 223 13.02 -18.96 4.56
N LEU A 224 13.68 -18.47 3.51
CA LEU A 224 14.72 -19.24 2.81
C LEU A 224 15.93 -19.45 3.72
N SER A 225 16.67 -20.54 3.49
CA SER A 225 17.97 -20.76 4.16
C SER A 225 19.03 -19.74 3.67
N ALA A 226 20.14 -19.63 4.38
CA ALA A 226 21.22 -18.74 3.96
C ALA A 226 21.76 -19.12 2.56
N GLU A 227 21.90 -20.42 2.26
CA GLU A 227 22.35 -20.90 0.95
C GLU A 227 21.31 -20.62 -0.15
N GLN A 228 20.02 -20.75 0.15
CA GLN A 228 18.96 -20.43 -0.80
C GLN A 228 18.90 -18.93 -1.08
N LEU A 229 19.05 -18.09 -0.05
CA LEU A 229 19.17 -16.64 -0.20
C LEU A 229 20.37 -16.27 -1.06
N ASP A 230 21.54 -16.81 -0.74
CA ASP A 230 22.77 -16.58 -1.52
C ASP A 230 22.59 -16.97 -2.99
N THR A 231 21.96 -18.12 -3.25
CA THR A 231 21.68 -18.60 -4.61
C THR A 231 20.79 -17.65 -5.40
N VAL A 232 19.68 -17.19 -4.81
CA VAL A 232 18.70 -16.32 -5.51
C VAL A 232 19.26 -14.91 -5.67
N LEU A 233 19.85 -14.33 -4.62
CA LEU A 233 20.47 -13.00 -4.66
C LEU A 233 21.67 -12.97 -5.61
N GLY A 234 22.53 -14.00 -5.55
CA GLY A 234 23.66 -14.17 -6.46
C GLY A 234 23.22 -14.32 -7.92
N THR A 235 22.05 -14.93 -8.17
CA THR A 235 21.47 -14.97 -9.52
C THR A 235 21.08 -13.57 -10.01
N VAL A 236 20.50 -12.72 -9.17
CA VAL A 236 20.20 -11.31 -9.54
C VAL A 236 21.50 -10.58 -9.86
N ASN A 237 22.51 -10.63 -8.95
CA ASN A 237 23.79 -9.96 -9.12
C ASN A 237 24.54 -10.35 -10.40
N LYS A 238 24.38 -11.61 -10.83
CA LYS A 238 25.05 -12.15 -12.05
C LYS A 238 24.27 -11.86 -13.33
N SER A 239 22.95 -11.67 -13.25
CA SER A 239 22.08 -11.56 -14.42
C SER A 239 21.83 -10.13 -14.87
N PHE A 240 21.84 -9.17 -13.93
CA PHE A 240 21.59 -7.76 -14.21
C PHE A 240 22.86 -6.92 -14.05
N ASP A 241 22.90 -5.79 -14.77
CA ASP A 241 23.89 -4.75 -14.52
C ASP A 241 23.58 -4.01 -13.21
N MET A 242 24.32 -4.36 -12.15
CA MET A 242 24.15 -3.76 -10.83
C MET A 242 24.82 -2.39 -10.68
N SER A 243 25.58 -1.92 -11.68
CA SER A 243 26.27 -0.63 -11.61
C SER A 243 25.31 0.58 -11.53
N THR A 244 24.08 0.39 -12.00
CA THR A 244 23.03 1.42 -11.97
C THR A 244 22.02 1.20 -10.85
N CYS A 245 22.08 0.09 -10.13
CA CYS A 245 21.21 -0.23 -9.01
C CYS A 245 21.56 0.65 -7.80
N ARG A 246 20.61 1.45 -7.36
CA ARG A 246 20.78 2.43 -6.28
C ARG A 246 20.16 1.98 -4.95
N GLU A 247 19.35 0.93 -4.98
CA GLU A 247 18.74 0.34 -3.80
C GLU A 247 18.51 -1.16 -3.99
N PHE A 248 19.00 -1.94 -3.05
CA PHE A 248 18.76 -3.38 -2.98
C PHE A 248 18.12 -3.73 -1.64
N THR A 249 16.80 -3.83 -1.61
CA THR A 249 16.02 -4.09 -0.41
C THR A 249 15.59 -5.55 -0.29
N VAL A 250 15.71 -6.13 0.91
CA VAL A 250 15.15 -7.45 1.26
C VAL A 250 14.28 -7.32 2.51
N GLU A 251 13.02 -7.76 2.42
CA GLU A 251 12.16 -7.88 3.60
C GLU A 251 12.62 -9.04 4.49
N ALA A 252 13.24 -8.73 5.63
CA ALA A 252 13.44 -9.63 6.75
C ALA A 252 12.28 -9.43 7.76
N GLY A 253 11.05 -9.37 7.24
CA GLY A 253 9.87 -8.84 7.90
C GLY A 253 9.35 -9.63 9.10
N ARG A 254 9.99 -10.74 9.45
CA ARG A 254 9.65 -11.59 10.59
C ARG A 254 10.89 -11.81 11.47
N PRO A 255 10.96 -11.19 12.65
CA PRO A 255 12.10 -11.35 13.58
C PRO A 255 12.48 -12.81 13.87
N ASP A 256 11.46 -13.68 13.94
CA ASP A 256 11.60 -15.13 14.17
C ASP A 256 12.24 -15.92 12.98
N THR A 257 12.57 -15.24 11.87
CA THR A 257 13.24 -15.86 10.72
C THR A 257 14.66 -15.35 10.50
N ILE A 258 15.13 -14.43 11.33
CA ILE A 258 16.43 -13.78 11.19
C ILE A 258 17.47 -14.55 12.00
N ASP A 259 18.60 -14.86 11.37
CA ASP A 259 19.79 -15.38 12.00
C ASP A 259 21.06 -14.78 11.35
N ILE A 260 22.19 -14.99 12.00
CA ILE A 260 23.48 -14.42 11.60
C ILE A 260 23.92 -14.89 10.20
N ALA A 261 23.68 -16.15 9.84
CA ALA A 261 24.10 -16.72 8.55
C ALA A 261 23.32 -16.05 7.39
N LYS A 262 22.01 -15.83 7.58
CA LYS A 262 21.18 -15.13 6.59
C LYS A 262 21.57 -13.67 6.45
N LEU A 263 21.83 -12.97 7.56
CA LEU A 263 22.29 -11.58 7.51
C LEU A 263 23.61 -11.44 6.76
N PHE A 264 24.56 -12.36 6.96
CA PHE A 264 25.79 -12.40 6.18
C PHE A 264 25.53 -12.67 4.71
N ALA A 265 24.66 -13.65 4.36
CA ALA A 265 24.29 -13.90 2.97
C ALA A 265 23.69 -12.67 2.29
N LEU A 266 22.86 -11.90 2.98
CA LEU A 266 22.32 -10.62 2.48
C LEU A 266 23.46 -9.60 2.22
N LYS A 267 24.36 -9.40 3.18
CA LYS A 267 25.48 -8.43 3.07
C LYS A 267 26.46 -8.79 1.95
N GLU A 268 26.86 -10.05 1.84
CA GLU A 268 27.77 -10.52 0.80
C GLU A 268 27.17 -10.33 -0.60
N ASN A 269 25.84 -10.42 -0.72
CA ASN A 269 25.11 -10.13 -1.96
C ASN A 269 24.77 -8.64 -2.15
N LYS A 270 25.40 -7.74 -1.40
CA LYS A 270 25.25 -6.27 -1.54
C LYS A 270 23.84 -5.75 -1.27
N VAL A 271 23.07 -6.45 -0.44
CA VAL A 271 21.82 -5.90 0.09
C VAL A 271 22.17 -4.73 0.99
N ASP A 272 21.67 -3.54 0.66
CA ASP A 272 21.95 -2.30 1.38
C ASP A 272 20.84 -1.92 2.37
N ARG A 273 19.61 -2.40 2.14
CA ARG A 273 18.44 -2.12 2.96
C ARG A 273 17.70 -3.38 3.34
N ILE A 274 17.32 -3.49 4.60
CA ILE A 274 16.43 -4.56 5.10
C ILE A 274 15.23 -3.98 5.83
N SER A 275 14.17 -4.78 5.93
CA SER A 275 12.98 -4.41 6.72
C SER A 275 12.75 -5.44 7.81
N ILE A 276 12.77 -5.02 9.09
CA ILE A 276 12.50 -5.86 10.27
C ILE A 276 11.23 -5.33 10.94
N ASN A 277 10.12 -6.09 10.84
CA ASN A 277 8.79 -5.54 11.06
C ASN A 277 8.15 -6.11 12.32
N PRO A 278 8.11 -5.38 13.45
CA PRO A 278 7.41 -5.81 14.67
C PRO A 278 5.89 -5.75 14.51
N GLN A 279 5.37 -4.77 13.78
CA GLN A 279 3.96 -4.36 13.65
C GLN A 279 3.41 -3.70 14.93
N THR A 280 3.81 -4.15 16.09
CA THR A 280 3.63 -3.62 17.46
C THR A 280 4.69 -4.27 18.36
N VAL A 281 5.04 -3.64 19.48
CA VAL A 281 5.88 -4.26 20.52
C VAL A 281 5.04 -4.68 21.74
N ASN A 282 3.73 -4.83 21.57
CA ASN A 282 2.84 -5.39 22.58
C ASN A 282 2.63 -6.88 22.33
N ASP A 283 3.13 -7.74 23.19
CA ASP A 283 3.10 -9.20 23.02
C ASP A 283 1.67 -9.76 22.98
N GLU A 284 0.71 -9.19 23.70
CA GLU A 284 -0.68 -9.62 23.67
C GLU A 284 -1.34 -9.28 22.33
N VAL A 285 -1.02 -8.12 21.77
CA VAL A 285 -1.49 -7.74 20.42
C VAL A 285 -0.82 -8.62 19.36
N LEU A 286 0.49 -8.90 19.47
CA LEU A 286 1.20 -9.84 18.58
C LEU A 286 0.53 -11.22 18.55
N LYS A 287 0.19 -11.75 19.72
CA LYS A 287 -0.53 -13.02 19.86
C LYS A 287 -1.90 -12.97 19.19
N THR A 288 -2.67 -11.89 19.41
CA THR A 288 -4.00 -11.69 18.81
C THR A 288 -3.94 -11.67 17.28
N ILE A 289 -2.94 -11.04 16.70
CA ILE A 289 -2.78 -10.97 15.24
C ILE A 289 -2.08 -12.19 14.64
N GLY A 290 -1.75 -13.22 15.46
CA GLY A 290 -1.16 -14.49 15.01
C GLY A 290 0.31 -14.41 14.65
N ARG A 291 1.04 -13.46 15.23
CA ARG A 291 2.51 -13.42 15.16
C ARG A 291 3.11 -14.25 16.29
N LYS A 292 4.10 -15.08 15.96
CA LYS A 292 4.72 -15.99 16.93
C LYS A 292 5.94 -15.38 17.67
N HIS A 293 6.50 -14.28 17.17
CA HIS A 293 7.61 -13.60 17.82
C HIS A 293 7.15 -12.69 18.96
N THR A 294 8.04 -12.39 19.88
CA THR A 294 7.85 -11.42 20.96
C THR A 294 8.52 -10.08 20.63
N ALA A 295 8.17 -9.04 21.39
CA ALA A 295 8.85 -7.75 21.32
C ALA A 295 10.37 -7.88 21.54
N GLN A 296 10.80 -8.72 22.51
CA GLN A 296 12.22 -8.94 22.76
C GLN A 296 12.92 -9.55 21.57
N GLN A 297 12.34 -10.53 20.90
CA GLN A 297 12.92 -11.11 19.68
C GLN A 297 13.05 -10.09 18.55
N PHE A 298 12.16 -9.11 18.47
CA PHE A 298 12.31 -8.00 17.53
C PHE A 298 13.54 -7.14 17.87
N PHE A 299 13.70 -6.75 19.14
CA PHE A 299 14.86 -5.96 19.56
C PHE A 299 16.18 -6.70 19.34
N ASP A 300 16.21 -7.99 19.67
CA ASP A 300 17.38 -8.84 19.46
C ASP A 300 17.75 -8.97 17.98
N ALA A 301 16.76 -9.16 17.10
CA ALA A 301 16.94 -9.24 15.66
C ALA A 301 17.44 -7.92 15.05
N PHE A 302 16.92 -6.79 15.55
CA PHE A 302 17.35 -5.46 15.13
C PHE A 302 18.81 -5.19 15.55
N GLU A 303 19.17 -5.50 16.79
CA GLU A 303 20.55 -5.38 17.29
C GLU A 303 21.50 -6.30 16.54
N LEU A 304 21.08 -7.54 16.24
CA LEU A 304 21.87 -8.48 15.46
C LEU A 304 22.14 -7.93 14.05
N ALA A 305 21.13 -7.36 13.39
CA ALA A 305 21.30 -6.74 12.08
C ALA A 305 22.29 -5.57 12.13
N ARG A 306 22.23 -4.72 13.16
CA ARG A 306 23.22 -3.66 13.38
C ARG A 306 24.64 -4.22 13.55
N LYS A 307 24.81 -5.28 14.34
CA LYS A 307 26.12 -5.96 14.52
C LYS A 307 26.65 -6.57 13.21
N CYS A 308 25.76 -7.00 12.31
CA CYS A 308 26.12 -7.46 10.96
C CYS A 308 26.37 -6.30 9.97
N GLY A 309 26.32 -5.04 10.40
CA GLY A 309 26.66 -3.87 9.58
C GLY A 309 25.51 -3.33 8.73
N PHE A 310 24.24 -3.60 9.06
CA PHE A 310 23.12 -2.94 8.42
C PHE A 310 22.87 -1.58 9.07
N ASP A 311 22.98 -0.54 8.29
CA ASP A 311 22.78 0.87 8.65
C ASP A 311 21.59 1.52 7.93
N ASN A 312 20.82 0.74 7.15
CA ASN A 312 19.58 1.13 6.52
C ASN A 312 18.50 0.09 6.84
N ILE A 313 17.83 0.27 7.98
CA ILE A 313 16.80 -0.64 8.48
C ILE A 313 15.45 0.09 8.51
N ASN A 314 14.47 -0.49 7.82
CA ASN A 314 13.08 -0.10 7.95
C ASN A 314 12.36 -0.94 8.99
N THR A 315 11.42 -0.34 9.71
CA THR A 315 10.51 -1.03 10.62
C THR A 315 9.07 -0.63 10.35
N ASP A 316 8.16 -1.63 10.32
CA ASP A 316 6.74 -1.37 10.10
C ASP A 316 5.96 -1.49 11.40
N LEU A 317 5.04 -0.52 11.62
CA LEU A 317 3.98 -0.55 12.62
C LEU A 317 2.61 -0.54 11.93
N ILE A 318 1.59 -1.05 12.61
CA ILE A 318 0.20 -0.98 12.15
C ILE A 318 -0.66 -0.28 13.20
N ALA A 319 -1.22 0.86 12.86
CA ALA A 319 -2.22 1.56 13.66
C ALA A 319 -3.60 0.91 13.50
N GLY A 320 -4.35 0.79 14.61
CA GLY A 320 -5.70 0.24 14.62
C GLY A 320 -5.76 -1.28 14.60
N LEU A 321 -4.73 -1.99 15.06
CA LEU A 321 -4.78 -3.45 15.24
C LEU A 321 -5.88 -3.85 16.25
N PRO A 322 -6.49 -5.05 16.12
CA PRO A 322 -7.42 -5.55 17.13
C PRO A 322 -6.76 -5.60 18.51
N THR A 323 -7.49 -5.17 19.54
CA THR A 323 -7.05 -5.10 20.94
C THR A 323 -5.91 -4.13 21.25
N ASP A 324 -5.37 -3.44 20.25
CA ASP A 324 -4.38 -2.39 20.47
C ASP A 324 -5.05 -1.08 20.90
N THR A 325 -4.32 -0.28 21.67
CA THR A 325 -4.80 1.01 22.18
C THR A 325 -3.87 2.13 21.77
N PRO A 326 -4.32 3.40 21.74
CA PRO A 326 -3.45 4.53 21.45
C PRO A 326 -2.20 4.56 22.33
N GLU A 327 -2.32 4.24 23.62
CA GLU A 327 -1.17 4.22 24.53
C GLU A 327 -0.18 3.10 24.22
N SER A 328 -0.67 1.90 23.96
CA SER A 328 0.16 0.75 23.55
C SER A 328 0.90 1.04 22.23
N PHE A 329 0.21 1.65 21.27
CA PHE A 329 0.81 2.06 20.01
C PHE A 329 1.89 3.14 20.19
N LYS A 330 1.62 4.16 21.03
CA LYS A 330 2.60 5.21 21.38
C LYS A 330 3.86 4.60 21.98
N ASN A 331 3.71 3.68 22.93
CA ASN A 331 4.84 2.95 23.52
C ASN A 331 5.63 2.15 22.47
N SER A 332 4.95 1.55 21.48
CA SER A 332 5.57 0.84 20.38
C SER A 332 6.39 1.79 19.51
N LEU A 333 5.80 2.90 19.08
CA LEU A 333 6.46 3.90 18.23
C LEU A 333 7.67 4.52 18.96
N ASP A 334 7.52 4.92 20.23
CA ASP A 334 8.61 5.49 21.01
C ASP A 334 9.79 4.51 21.19
N SER A 335 9.49 3.23 21.34
CA SER A 335 10.52 2.19 21.40
C SER A 335 11.30 2.06 20.11
N ILE A 336 10.62 2.15 18.96
CA ILE A 336 11.25 2.12 17.64
C ILE A 336 12.05 3.39 17.37
N VAL A 337 11.55 4.56 17.76
CA VAL A 337 12.28 5.83 17.62
C VAL A 337 13.59 5.75 18.42
N ARG A 338 13.57 5.19 19.64
CA ARG A 338 14.79 4.96 20.45
C ARG A 338 15.81 4.02 19.80
N LEU A 339 15.37 3.05 18.97
CA LEU A 339 16.29 2.20 18.19
C LEU A 339 17.01 2.96 17.08
N ASN A 340 16.56 4.18 16.79
CA ASN A 340 17.16 5.05 15.78
C ASN A 340 17.14 4.41 14.39
N ALA A 341 16.07 3.66 14.03
CA ALA A 341 15.87 3.09 12.70
C ALA A 341 15.92 4.20 11.63
N GLU A 342 16.46 3.91 10.47
CA GLU A 342 16.55 4.90 9.37
C GLU A 342 15.18 5.17 8.74
N CYS A 343 14.33 4.14 8.73
CA CYS A 343 12.98 4.26 8.19
C CYS A 343 11.96 3.62 9.11
N ILE A 344 10.80 4.26 9.19
CA ILE A 344 9.64 3.78 9.93
C ILE A 344 8.43 3.89 9.02
N THR A 345 7.77 2.77 8.73
CA THR A 345 6.51 2.79 7.99
C THR A 345 5.36 2.57 8.96
N VAL A 346 4.41 3.48 8.98
CA VAL A 346 3.18 3.31 9.75
C VAL A 346 2.03 3.02 8.81
N HIS A 347 1.56 1.79 8.90
CA HIS A 347 0.37 1.34 8.19
C HIS A 347 -0.87 1.58 9.05
N THR A 348 -2.00 1.80 8.39
CA THR A 348 -3.31 1.70 9.03
C THR A 348 -3.93 0.36 8.67
N LEU A 349 -4.51 -0.33 9.65
CA LEU A 349 -5.17 -1.60 9.43
C LEU A 349 -6.19 -1.51 8.29
N CYS A 350 -6.09 -2.44 7.36
CA CYS A 350 -6.98 -2.52 6.20
C CYS A 350 -7.73 -3.86 6.19
N MET A 351 -9.05 -3.81 6.16
CA MET A 351 -9.93 -4.99 6.15
C MET A 351 -10.02 -5.60 4.75
N LYS A 352 -9.00 -6.33 4.36
CA LYS A 352 -8.94 -7.02 3.05
C LYS A 352 -9.84 -8.25 3.03
N ARG A 353 -10.54 -8.49 1.90
CA ARG A 353 -11.44 -9.64 1.73
C ARG A 353 -10.79 -10.99 2.02
N ALA A 354 -9.51 -11.15 1.71
CA ALA A 354 -8.77 -12.39 1.92
C ALA A 354 -8.11 -12.50 3.30
N SER A 355 -8.18 -11.49 4.16
CA SER A 355 -7.64 -11.54 5.52
C SER A 355 -8.53 -12.38 6.43
N ARG A 356 -7.92 -13.06 7.41
CA ARG A 356 -8.68 -13.83 8.41
C ARG A 356 -9.60 -12.94 9.23
N LEU A 357 -9.19 -11.72 9.57
CA LEU A 357 -10.06 -10.77 10.26
C LEU A 357 -11.40 -10.58 9.55
N THR A 358 -11.38 -10.41 8.23
CA THR A 358 -12.62 -10.25 7.44
C THR A 358 -13.40 -11.55 7.33
N THR A 359 -12.74 -12.69 7.12
CA THR A 359 -13.42 -14.00 6.98
C THR A 359 -13.97 -14.52 8.30
N GLU A 360 -13.41 -14.11 9.42
CA GLU A 360 -13.87 -14.40 10.78
C GLU A 360 -14.94 -13.39 11.28
N GLY A 361 -15.35 -12.44 10.42
CA GLY A 361 -16.46 -11.52 10.71
C GLY A 361 -16.10 -10.36 11.63
N VAL A 362 -14.81 -10.03 11.79
CA VAL A 362 -14.40 -8.84 12.54
C VAL A 362 -14.93 -7.59 11.83
N THR A 363 -15.64 -6.76 12.56
CA THR A 363 -16.19 -5.48 12.09
C THR A 363 -15.37 -4.31 12.59
N LEU A 364 -15.30 -3.25 11.79
CA LEU A 364 -14.71 -1.98 12.20
C LEU A 364 -15.73 -1.19 13.02
N ASP A 365 -15.31 -0.64 14.15
CA ASP A 365 -16.15 0.27 14.92
C ASP A 365 -15.63 1.72 14.86
N LEU A 366 -16.47 2.66 15.30
CA LEU A 366 -16.14 4.07 15.29
C LEU A 366 -15.06 4.43 16.33
N GLN A 367 -14.95 3.66 17.41
CA GLN A 367 -13.91 3.87 18.42
C GLN A 367 -12.55 3.51 17.84
N GLN A 368 -12.43 2.34 17.19
CA GLN A 368 -11.20 1.92 16.51
C GLN A 368 -10.74 2.95 15.45
N ALA A 369 -11.70 3.57 14.75
CA ALA A 369 -11.38 4.64 13.79
C ALA A 369 -10.84 5.90 14.48
N ARG A 370 -11.38 6.28 15.65
CA ARG A 370 -10.87 7.38 16.46
C ARG A 370 -9.49 7.09 17.01
N ASP A 371 -9.30 5.89 17.56
CA ASP A 371 -8.02 5.43 18.12
C ASP A 371 -6.92 5.43 17.03
N ALA A 372 -7.20 4.90 15.85
CA ALA A 372 -6.27 4.92 14.73
C ALA A 372 -5.90 6.35 14.29
N ARG A 373 -6.87 7.28 14.29
CA ARG A 373 -6.61 8.70 14.02
C ARG A 373 -5.67 9.31 15.06
N GLU A 374 -5.88 9.02 16.34
CA GLU A 374 -4.99 9.48 17.42
C GLU A 374 -3.58 8.90 17.26
N MET A 375 -3.46 7.60 16.94
CA MET A 375 -2.18 6.94 16.67
C MET A 375 -1.41 7.62 15.54
N LEU A 376 -2.08 7.95 14.41
CA LEU A 376 -1.44 8.62 13.28
C LEU A 376 -1.07 10.08 13.59
N ALA A 377 -1.91 10.81 14.32
CA ALA A 377 -1.60 12.17 14.75
C ALA A 377 -0.35 12.18 15.67
N TYR A 378 -0.28 11.24 16.60
CA TYR A 378 0.91 11.04 17.42
C TYR A 378 2.14 10.71 16.59
N THR A 379 2.00 9.80 15.60
CA THR A 379 3.08 9.44 14.67
C THR A 379 3.65 10.66 13.97
N GLN A 380 2.80 11.48 13.36
CA GLN A 380 3.23 12.66 12.62
C GLN A 380 3.98 13.64 13.53
N ASN A 381 3.49 13.83 14.77
CA ASN A 381 4.12 14.72 15.74
C ASN A 381 5.50 14.20 16.18
N ILE A 382 5.56 12.95 16.65
CA ILE A 382 6.80 12.41 17.25
C ILE A 382 7.88 12.17 16.19
N LEU A 383 7.52 11.69 15.00
CA LEU A 383 8.49 11.48 13.92
C LEU A 383 9.03 12.80 13.39
N GLY A 384 8.18 13.83 13.23
CA GLY A 384 8.64 15.18 12.87
C GLY A 384 9.60 15.79 13.90
N GLN A 385 9.34 15.59 15.19
CA GLN A 385 10.25 16.05 16.27
C GLN A 385 11.59 15.30 16.29
N ASN A 386 11.66 14.09 15.74
CA ASN A 386 12.87 13.27 15.63
C ASN A 386 13.50 13.29 14.23
N GLU A 387 13.25 14.34 13.45
CA GLU A 387 13.85 14.62 12.13
C GLU A 387 13.53 13.60 11.04
N TYR A 388 12.47 12.80 11.21
CA TYR A 388 11.94 11.96 10.14
C TYR A 388 11.04 12.79 9.22
N ILE A 389 11.15 12.55 7.94
CA ILE A 389 10.34 13.16 6.89
C ILE A 389 9.41 12.13 6.25
N PRO A 390 8.15 12.47 5.91
CA PRO A 390 7.30 11.61 5.12
C PRO A 390 7.80 11.63 3.67
N TYR A 391 8.02 10.46 3.05
CA TYR A 391 8.60 10.39 1.72
C TYR A 391 7.78 9.59 0.71
N TYR A 392 6.78 8.84 1.17
CA TYR A 392 5.72 8.28 0.34
C TYR A 392 4.46 8.06 1.16
N MET A 393 3.32 8.11 0.49
CA MET A 393 2.03 7.89 1.12
C MET A 393 1.07 7.23 0.14
N TYR A 394 0.26 6.31 0.65
CA TYR A 394 -0.82 5.71 -0.11
C TYR A 394 -2.01 5.36 0.78
N ARG A 395 -3.16 5.18 0.15
CA ARG A 395 -4.38 4.74 0.81
C ARG A 395 -4.91 3.48 0.14
N GLN A 396 -5.81 2.81 0.82
CA GLN A 396 -6.51 1.64 0.30
C GLN A 396 -7.98 1.70 0.70
N SER A 397 -8.84 1.04 -0.06
CA SER A 397 -10.24 0.89 0.34
C SER A 397 -10.34 0.03 1.60
N ARG A 398 -11.30 0.35 2.49
CA ARG A 398 -11.56 -0.35 3.76
C ARG A 398 -10.43 -0.23 4.80
N MET A 399 -9.69 0.83 4.77
CA MET A 399 -8.80 1.19 5.88
C MET A 399 -9.62 1.72 7.06
N VAL A 400 -9.17 1.39 8.27
CA VAL A 400 -9.76 1.92 9.51
C VAL A 400 -9.77 3.44 9.45
N GLY A 401 -10.93 4.06 9.70
CA GLY A 401 -11.08 5.51 9.70
C GLY A 401 -10.80 6.20 8.36
N ASN A 402 -10.73 5.45 7.23
CA ASN A 402 -10.36 5.99 5.91
C ASN A 402 -9.02 6.73 5.92
N LEU A 403 -8.09 6.26 6.74
CA LEU A 403 -6.77 6.86 6.95
C LEU A 403 -5.75 6.42 5.89
N GLU A 404 -4.52 6.79 6.06
CA GLU A 404 -3.41 6.56 5.14
C GLU A 404 -2.34 5.63 5.72
N ASN A 405 -1.45 5.16 4.84
CA ASN A 405 -0.15 4.57 5.17
C ASN A 405 0.95 5.57 4.79
N VAL A 406 1.91 5.78 5.65
CA VAL A 406 3.01 6.73 5.42
C VAL A 406 4.34 6.07 5.73
N GLY A 407 5.27 6.19 4.79
CA GLY A 407 6.68 5.90 5.02
C GLY A 407 7.42 7.15 5.47
N TRP A 408 8.09 7.04 6.58
CA TRP A 408 8.92 8.07 7.19
C TRP A 408 10.38 7.65 7.13
N SER A 409 11.28 8.57 6.87
CA SER A 409 12.71 8.28 6.84
C SER A 409 13.53 9.45 7.37
N LYS A 410 14.73 9.15 7.84
CA LYS A 410 15.77 10.16 7.91
C LYS A 410 16.20 10.53 6.50
N ARG A 411 16.65 11.78 6.30
CA ARG A 411 17.08 12.26 4.99
C ARG A 411 18.22 11.43 4.42
N GLY A 412 18.07 11.00 3.17
CA GLY A 412 19.05 10.15 2.46
C GLY A 412 18.83 8.64 2.64
N PHE A 413 17.79 8.24 3.39
CA PHE A 413 17.42 6.83 3.60
C PHE A 413 16.04 6.49 3.03
N GLU A 414 15.46 7.39 2.24
CA GLU A 414 14.17 7.15 1.57
C GLU A 414 14.26 5.94 0.64
N SER A 415 13.28 5.02 0.71
CA SER A 415 13.22 3.90 -0.23
C SER A 415 12.77 4.36 -1.60
N LEU A 416 13.65 4.26 -2.57
CA LEU A 416 13.38 4.60 -3.97
C LEU A 416 12.30 3.68 -4.55
N TYR A 417 12.39 2.37 -4.26
CA TYR A 417 11.41 1.39 -4.73
C TYR A 417 9.99 1.74 -4.27
N ASN A 418 9.82 2.10 -2.99
CA ASN A 418 8.50 2.44 -2.44
C ASN A 418 7.90 3.66 -3.15
N VAL A 419 8.69 4.69 -3.41
CA VAL A 419 8.23 5.86 -4.17
C VAL A 419 7.84 5.46 -5.59
N TYR A 420 8.69 4.75 -6.32
CA TYR A 420 8.43 4.38 -7.72
C TYR A 420 7.20 3.48 -7.88
N VAL A 421 6.98 2.52 -6.97
CA VAL A 421 5.82 1.61 -7.04
C VAL A 421 4.52 2.31 -6.67
N MET A 422 4.55 3.25 -5.70
CA MET A 422 3.36 3.97 -5.26
C MET A 422 2.94 5.06 -6.25
N ASP A 423 3.90 5.78 -6.83
CA ASP A 423 3.61 6.78 -7.85
C ASP A 423 3.35 6.18 -9.24
N GLU A 424 3.75 4.92 -9.49
CA GLU A 424 3.74 4.29 -10.83
C GLU A 424 4.57 5.08 -11.85
N THR A 425 5.80 5.44 -11.46
CA THR A 425 6.69 6.29 -12.25
C THR A 425 7.33 5.56 -13.41
N HIS A 426 7.83 4.34 -13.17
CA HIS A 426 8.50 3.54 -14.17
C HIS A 426 8.05 2.07 -14.17
N THR A 427 8.56 1.30 -15.14
CA THR A 427 8.30 -0.13 -15.26
C THR A 427 8.79 -0.89 -14.02
N ILE A 428 8.00 -1.86 -13.56
CA ILE A 428 8.40 -2.83 -12.55
C ILE A 428 8.35 -4.21 -13.19
N LEU A 429 9.49 -4.87 -13.32
CA LEU A 429 9.57 -6.27 -13.72
C LEU A 429 9.48 -7.14 -12.49
N ALA A 430 8.54 -8.09 -12.47
CA ALA A 430 8.31 -8.94 -11.31
C ALA A 430 8.67 -10.39 -11.61
N CYS A 431 9.35 -11.04 -10.67
CA CYS A 431 9.63 -12.46 -10.64
C CYS A 431 9.00 -13.09 -9.40
N GLY A 432 8.68 -14.37 -9.46
CA GLY A 432 8.11 -15.12 -8.35
C GLY A 432 6.58 -15.10 -8.28
N SER A 433 6.06 -16.01 -7.46
CA SER A 433 4.63 -16.20 -7.25
C SER A 433 3.96 -14.94 -6.69
N GLY A 434 2.82 -14.57 -7.25
CA GLY A 434 2.08 -13.37 -6.88
C GLY A 434 2.69 -12.06 -7.39
N GLY A 435 3.82 -12.11 -8.09
CA GLY A 435 4.45 -10.95 -8.72
C GLY A 435 3.55 -10.36 -9.81
N VAL A 436 3.58 -9.04 -9.93
CA VAL A 436 2.85 -8.30 -10.97
C VAL A 436 3.83 -7.39 -11.69
N THR A 437 4.18 -7.75 -12.92
CA THR A 437 4.92 -6.86 -13.80
C THR A 437 4.02 -5.70 -14.20
N LYS A 438 4.49 -4.47 -13.99
CA LYS A 438 3.82 -3.22 -14.38
C LYS A 438 4.65 -2.57 -15.46
N LEU A 439 4.13 -2.52 -16.66
CA LEU A 439 4.79 -1.91 -17.82
C LEU A 439 4.28 -0.47 -17.95
N LYS A 440 5.18 0.49 -17.87
CA LYS A 440 4.86 1.91 -17.89
C LYS A 440 5.25 2.55 -19.22
N ARG A 441 4.32 3.33 -19.78
CA ARG A 441 4.56 4.25 -20.90
C ARG A 441 4.16 5.66 -20.46
N ASN A 442 5.01 6.63 -20.71
CA ASN A 442 4.79 8.00 -20.23
C ASN A 442 4.00 8.86 -21.24
N ASN A 443 3.99 8.48 -22.52
CA ASN A 443 3.26 9.24 -23.55
C ASN A 443 2.60 8.28 -24.55
N PRO A 444 1.27 8.10 -24.56
CA PRO A 444 0.35 8.57 -23.51
C PRO A 444 0.62 7.86 -22.16
N ASP A 445 0.15 8.44 -21.05
CA ASP A 445 0.26 7.80 -19.71
C ASP A 445 -0.56 6.52 -19.69
N TYR A 446 0.12 5.37 -19.71
CA TYR A 446 -0.49 4.05 -19.80
C TYR A 446 0.27 3.02 -18.98
N LEU A 447 -0.49 2.19 -18.29
CA LEU A 447 0.04 1.11 -17.44
C LEU A 447 -0.60 -0.23 -17.82
N GLU A 448 0.22 -1.18 -18.22
CA GLU A 448 -0.19 -2.57 -18.45
C GLU A 448 0.32 -3.49 -17.34
N ARG A 449 -0.41 -4.56 -17.04
CA ARG A 449 -0.04 -5.52 -15.99
C ARG A 449 0.01 -6.93 -16.54
N ILE A 450 1.13 -7.62 -16.26
CA ILE A 450 1.28 -9.06 -16.51
C ILE A 450 1.38 -9.74 -15.15
N PHE A 451 0.51 -10.71 -14.92
CA PHE A 451 0.38 -11.39 -13.63
C PHE A 451 1.09 -12.73 -13.64
N ASN A 452 1.94 -12.98 -12.65
CA ASN A 452 2.42 -14.31 -12.32
C ASN A 452 1.33 -15.11 -11.61
N PHE A 453 1.48 -16.43 -11.54
CA PHE A 453 0.58 -17.28 -10.74
C PHE A 453 0.66 -16.90 -9.27
N LYS A 454 -0.49 -16.91 -8.60
CA LYS A 454 -0.59 -16.45 -7.21
C LYS A 454 -0.05 -17.45 -6.22
N TYR A 455 -0.25 -18.76 -6.47
CA TYR A 455 0.12 -19.81 -5.55
C TYR A 455 1.45 -20.47 -5.95
N PRO A 456 2.33 -20.82 -4.99
CA PRO A 456 3.64 -21.40 -5.32
C PRO A 456 3.54 -22.74 -6.07
N TYR A 457 2.53 -23.57 -5.81
CA TYR A 457 2.31 -24.81 -6.56
C TYR A 457 1.91 -24.55 -8.01
N GLU A 458 1.02 -23.57 -8.28
CA GLU A 458 0.66 -23.18 -9.66
C GLU A 458 1.86 -22.58 -10.40
N TYR A 459 2.69 -21.81 -9.69
CA TYR A 459 3.92 -21.24 -10.24
C TYR A 459 4.89 -22.34 -10.69
N ILE A 460 5.04 -23.40 -9.88
CA ILE A 460 5.91 -24.55 -10.20
C ILE A 460 5.33 -25.37 -11.36
N ASP A 461 4.06 -25.75 -11.27
CA ASP A 461 3.43 -26.66 -12.23
C ASP A 461 3.22 -26.04 -13.62
N ARG A 462 3.09 -24.71 -13.69
CA ARG A 462 2.81 -23.97 -14.92
C ARG A 462 3.92 -22.98 -15.27
N PHE A 463 5.15 -23.31 -14.97
CA PHE A 463 6.29 -22.41 -15.15
C PHE A 463 6.49 -22.02 -16.63
N ASP A 464 6.36 -22.96 -17.57
CA ASP A 464 6.52 -22.67 -18.99
C ASP A 464 5.49 -21.66 -19.51
N GLU A 465 4.23 -21.76 -19.04
CA GLU A 465 3.19 -20.78 -19.36
C GLU A 465 3.53 -19.39 -18.78
N LEU A 466 4.08 -19.34 -17.57
CA LEU A 466 4.52 -18.09 -16.95
C LEU A 466 5.62 -17.42 -17.80
N ILE A 467 6.63 -18.18 -18.26
CA ILE A 467 7.67 -17.65 -19.14
C ILE A 467 7.08 -17.16 -20.46
N GLN A 468 6.11 -17.86 -21.01
CA GLN A 468 5.39 -17.43 -22.22
C GLN A 468 4.69 -16.08 -22.01
N ARG A 469 4.04 -15.85 -20.86
CA ARG A 469 3.39 -14.55 -20.54
C ARG A 469 4.38 -13.38 -20.55
N LYS A 470 5.64 -13.61 -20.18
CA LYS A 470 6.68 -12.57 -20.19
C LYS A 470 7.03 -12.06 -21.59
N SER A 471 6.68 -12.78 -22.67
CA SER A 471 6.80 -12.26 -24.03
C SER A 471 5.97 -10.98 -24.24
N GLY A 472 4.89 -10.78 -23.45
CA GLY A 472 4.12 -9.54 -23.44
C GLY A 472 4.96 -8.31 -23.09
N ILE A 473 6.06 -8.47 -22.36
CA ILE A 473 6.98 -7.35 -22.08
C ILE A 473 7.61 -6.83 -23.37
N MET A 474 8.10 -7.72 -24.23
CA MET A 474 8.67 -7.36 -25.53
C MET A 474 7.62 -6.70 -26.43
N GLN A 475 6.42 -7.27 -26.50
CA GLN A 475 5.30 -6.74 -27.28
C GLN A 475 4.91 -5.31 -26.85
N PHE A 476 4.89 -5.04 -25.55
CA PHE A 476 4.59 -3.71 -25.02
C PHE A 476 5.57 -2.65 -25.51
N TYR A 477 6.86 -2.99 -25.64
CA TYR A 477 7.90 -2.09 -26.13
C TYR A 477 8.05 -2.12 -27.66
N GLY A 478 7.23 -2.90 -28.39
CA GLY A 478 7.19 -2.92 -29.85
C GLY A 478 8.29 -3.77 -30.50
N GLN A 479 8.75 -4.81 -29.77
CA GLN A 479 9.76 -5.77 -30.24
C GLN A 479 9.22 -7.20 -30.32
#